data_b9a2512df62f9a5793c9d3f275481ed5
#
_entry.id   b9a2512df62f9a5793c9d3f275481ed5
#
_cell.length_a   1.000
_cell.length_b   1.000
_cell.length_c   1.000
_cell.angle_alpha   90.00
_cell.angle_beta   90.00
_cell.angle_gamma   90.00
#
_symmetry.space_group_name_H-M   'P 1'
#
loop_
_entity.id
_entity.type
_entity.pdbx_description
1 polymer ?
#
loop_
_entity_poly.entity_id
_entity_poly.type
_entity_poly.pdbx_seq_one_letter_code
_entity_poly.pdbx_strand_id
1 'polypeptide(L)'
;MSRNISKLSGRKGLKDNLFKRMISTTKKSDNGKQIKQLAEEYHVGMSTIHGAESFYEFLRPEHKEKKAWVCNGSACMCAGNQDKLKEKLVSKLGKDKVGEMFCLGHCYDNTSFHYNGHNYSGKDIDQIDEIIKGKKINTKNINSVSHATKSILMDEDLSTIEQFKDLLSQILKKDKKETLQTITESNLCGRGGAGF
;
A
#
# COMPACT_ATOMS: atom_id res chain seq x y z
N MET A 1 -11.10 -8.28 6.54
CA MET A 1 -9.94 -9.18 6.25
C MET A 1 -10.01 -9.60 4.79
N SER A 2 -9.09 -9.14 3.96
CA SER A 2 -9.00 -9.64 2.58
C SER A 2 -8.72 -11.14 2.62
N ARG A 3 -9.57 -11.94 2.01
CA ARG A 3 -9.31 -13.37 1.84
C ARG A 3 -8.06 -13.49 0.98
N ASN A 4 -7.03 -14.09 1.53
CA ASN A 4 -5.79 -14.28 0.80
C ASN A 4 -6.07 -15.08 -0.47
N ILE A 5 -5.70 -14.54 -1.63
CA ILE A 5 -5.83 -15.18 -2.95
C ILE A 5 -5.21 -16.59 -2.95
N SER A 6 -4.21 -16.84 -2.10
CA SER A 6 -3.63 -18.16 -1.88
C SER A 6 -4.66 -19.24 -1.48
N LYS A 7 -5.76 -18.89 -0.81
CA LYS A 7 -6.84 -19.82 -0.47
C LYS A 7 -7.71 -20.19 -1.67
N LEU A 8 -7.79 -19.31 -2.67
CA LEU A 8 -8.54 -19.55 -3.90
C LEU A 8 -7.75 -20.36 -4.93
N SER A 9 -6.42 -20.28 -4.90
CA SER A 9 -5.51 -20.94 -5.85
C SER A 9 -5.03 -22.34 -5.44
N GLY A 10 -5.66 -22.98 -4.45
CA GLY A 10 -5.22 -24.30 -3.96
C GLY A 10 -4.00 -24.29 -3.04
N ARG A 11 -3.41 -23.13 -2.75
CA ARG A 11 -2.26 -22.95 -1.86
C ARG A 11 -2.69 -22.97 -0.39
N LYS A 12 -3.50 -23.95 -0.03
CA LYS A 12 -3.96 -24.16 1.34
C LYS A 12 -2.79 -24.53 2.23
N GLY A 13 -2.68 -23.88 3.41
CA GLY A 13 -1.67 -24.22 4.41
C GLY A 13 -0.49 -23.25 4.51
N LEU A 14 -0.30 -22.33 3.58
CA LEU A 14 0.72 -21.30 3.73
C LEU A 14 0.30 -20.29 4.80
N LYS A 15 1.12 -20.15 5.86
CA LYS A 15 0.87 -19.26 7.00
C LYS A 15 1.14 -17.80 6.63
N ASP A 16 2.21 -17.56 5.88
CA ASP A 16 2.67 -16.24 5.49
C ASP A 16 2.42 -15.98 4.01
N ASN A 17 2.25 -14.72 3.64
CA ASN A 17 2.22 -14.34 2.23
C ASN A 17 3.66 -14.32 1.66
N LEU A 18 3.78 -14.37 0.33
CA LEU A 18 5.07 -14.41 -0.37
C LEU A 18 5.99 -13.25 0.04
N PHE A 19 5.47 -12.02 0.15
CA PHE A 19 6.28 -10.86 0.52
C PHE A 19 6.90 -10.97 1.91
N LYS A 20 6.13 -11.43 2.91
CA LYS A 20 6.68 -11.68 4.25
C LYS A 20 7.83 -12.70 4.21
N ARG A 21 7.64 -13.77 3.43
CA ARG A 21 8.67 -14.79 3.26
C ARG A 21 9.89 -14.22 2.55
N MET A 22 9.72 -13.45 1.49
CA MET A 22 10.82 -12.79 0.78
C MET A 22 11.61 -11.88 1.73
N ILE A 23 10.96 -10.99 2.49
CA ILE A 23 11.61 -10.11 3.46
C ILE A 23 12.43 -10.90 4.49
N SER A 24 11.91 -12.03 4.98
CA SER A 24 12.65 -12.88 5.93
C SER A 24 13.80 -13.63 5.31
N THR A 25 13.74 -13.89 4.01
CA THR A 25 14.69 -14.70 3.25
C THR A 25 15.84 -13.86 2.70
N THR A 26 15.58 -12.66 2.19
CA THR A 26 16.62 -11.74 1.67
C THR A 26 17.68 -11.37 2.71
N LYS A 27 17.44 -11.66 3.98
CA LYS A 27 18.41 -11.47 5.07
C LYS A 27 19.51 -12.56 5.11
N LYS A 28 19.46 -13.60 4.30
CA LYS A 28 20.42 -14.73 4.30
C LYS A 28 21.27 -14.70 3.02
N SER A 29 22.51 -15.18 3.11
CA SER A 29 23.57 -14.98 2.08
C SER A 29 23.48 -15.86 0.82
N ASP A 30 22.52 -16.77 0.70
CA ASP A 30 22.40 -17.68 -0.46
C ASP A 30 21.06 -17.46 -1.19
N ASN A 31 21.01 -16.41 -2.02
CA ASN A 31 19.78 -15.99 -2.69
C ASN A 31 19.26 -17.04 -3.72
N GLY A 32 20.11 -17.75 -4.43
CA GLY A 32 19.66 -18.61 -5.54
C GLY A 32 18.85 -19.81 -5.09
N LYS A 33 19.32 -20.53 -4.08
CA LYS A 33 18.60 -21.69 -3.52
C LYS A 33 17.30 -21.28 -2.83
N GLN A 34 17.33 -20.15 -2.15
CA GLN A 34 16.17 -19.64 -1.42
C GLN A 34 15.06 -19.15 -2.34
N ILE A 35 15.41 -18.50 -3.46
CA ILE A 35 14.46 -18.09 -4.49
C ILE A 35 13.79 -19.32 -5.13
N LYS A 36 14.58 -20.36 -5.45
CA LYS A 36 14.04 -21.61 -5.95
C LYS A 36 13.07 -22.27 -4.98
N GLN A 37 13.46 -22.35 -3.69
CA GLN A 37 12.60 -22.90 -2.64
C GLN A 37 11.30 -22.11 -2.48
N LEU A 38 11.36 -20.78 -2.52
CA LEU A 38 10.17 -19.94 -2.49
C LEU A 38 9.29 -20.14 -3.71
N ALA A 39 9.87 -20.28 -4.90
CA ALA A 39 9.14 -20.55 -6.12
C ALA A 39 8.36 -21.87 -6.05
N GLU A 40 8.98 -22.92 -5.52
CA GLU A 40 8.36 -24.23 -5.30
C GLU A 40 7.27 -24.16 -4.21
N GLU A 41 7.56 -23.53 -3.05
CA GLU A 41 6.62 -23.40 -1.93
C GLU A 41 5.33 -22.65 -2.33
N TYR A 42 5.49 -21.58 -3.13
CA TYR A 42 4.37 -20.73 -3.52
C TYR A 42 3.79 -21.08 -4.91
N HIS A 43 4.30 -22.11 -5.57
CA HIS A 43 3.87 -22.50 -6.92
C HIS A 43 3.87 -21.33 -7.92
N VAL A 44 4.93 -20.54 -7.90
CA VAL A 44 5.16 -19.42 -8.82
C VAL A 44 6.46 -19.59 -9.57
N GLY A 45 6.60 -18.96 -10.72
CA GLY A 45 7.86 -18.97 -11.46
C GLY A 45 8.95 -18.20 -10.73
N MET A 46 10.21 -18.61 -10.88
CA MET A 46 11.36 -17.86 -10.35
C MET A 46 11.39 -16.43 -10.87
N SER A 47 11.00 -16.22 -12.13
CA SER A 47 10.87 -14.88 -12.72
C SER A 47 9.90 -13.97 -11.96
N THR A 48 8.83 -14.52 -11.41
CA THR A 48 7.86 -13.77 -10.59
C THR A 48 8.52 -13.27 -9.29
N ILE A 49 9.36 -14.10 -8.66
CA ILE A 49 10.07 -13.73 -7.43
C ILE A 49 11.14 -12.69 -7.73
N HIS A 50 11.94 -12.90 -8.78
CA HIS A 50 12.94 -11.93 -9.23
C HIS A 50 12.29 -10.60 -9.65
N GLY A 51 11.15 -10.63 -10.34
CA GLY A 51 10.39 -9.44 -10.69
C GLY A 51 9.91 -8.68 -9.45
N ALA A 52 9.40 -9.38 -8.44
CA ALA A 52 9.02 -8.76 -7.18
C ALA A 52 10.23 -8.17 -6.42
N GLU A 53 11.33 -8.91 -6.35
CA GLU A 53 12.58 -8.47 -5.69
C GLU A 53 13.14 -7.20 -6.33
N SER A 54 13.15 -7.12 -7.66
CA SER A 54 13.66 -5.96 -8.39
C SER A 54 12.72 -4.76 -8.36
N PHE A 55 11.41 -4.99 -8.26
CA PHE A 55 10.40 -3.94 -8.26
C PHE A 55 10.26 -3.24 -6.91
N TYR A 56 10.24 -4.02 -5.81
CA TYR A 56 10.01 -3.46 -4.48
C TYR A 56 11.32 -3.12 -3.78
N GLU A 57 11.53 -1.84 -3.48
CA GLU A 57 12.74 -1.32 -2.83
C GLU A 57 13.10 -2.06 -1.53
N PHE A 58 12.09 -2.47 -0.74
CA PHE A 58 12.30 -3.23 0.50
C PHE A 58 12.84 -4.65 0.30
N LEU A 59 12.71 -5.20 -0.91
CA LEU A 59 13.13 -6.56 -1.21
C LEU A 59 14.51 -6.62 -1.85
N ARG A 60 15.05 -5.49 -2.30
CA ARG A 60 16.35 -5.42 -2.95
C ARG A 60 17.48 -5.78 -1.99
N PRO A 61 18.39 -6.68 -2.38
CA PRO A 61 19.52 -7.11 -1.53
C PRO A 61 20.39 -5.95 -1.05
N GLU A 62 20.64 -4.96 -1.92
CA GLU A 62 21.44 -3.76 -1.61
C GLU A 62 20.80 -2.85 -0.57
N HIS A 63 19.48 -3.01 -0.32
CA HIS A 63 18.73 -2.22 0.65
C HIS A 63 18.60 -2.91 2.02
N LYS A 64 19.20 -4.06 2.19
CA LYS A 64 19.10 -4.91 3.39
C LYS A 64 19.44 -4.19 4.70
N GLU A 65 20.40 -3.27 4.64
CA GLU A 65 20.88 -2.52 5.79
C GLU A 65 20.14 -1.18 6.00
N LYS A 66 19.27 -0.81 5.07
CA LYS A 66 18.51 0.45 5.17
C LYS A 66 17.45 0.35 6.27
N LYS A 67 17.35 1.41 7.07
CA LYS A 67 16.37 1.55 8.16
C LYS A 67 15.33 2.63 7.87
N ALA A 68 15.73 3.63 7.10
CA ALA A 68 14.86 4.72 6.70
C ALA A 68 14.86 4.90 5.18
N TRP A 69 13.76 5.33 4.63
CA TRP A 69 13.61 5.67 3.20
C TRP A 69 12.95 7.02 3.07
N VAL A 70 13.54 7.86 2.22
CA VAL A 70 12.97 9.14 1.83
C VAL A 70 12.18 8.96 0.54
N CYS A 71 11.01 9.55 0.48
CA CYS A 71 10.13 9.44 -0.69
C CYS A 71 10.60 10.36 -1.82
N ASN A 72 10.90 9.77 -2.99
CA ASN A 72 11.23 10.50 -4.22
C ASN A 72 10.06 10.52 -5.23
N GLY A 73 8.82 10.33 -4.76
CA GLY A 73 7.62 10.52 -5.57
C GLY A 73 7.44 11.98 -5.99
N SER A 74 6.80 12.22 -7.15
CA SER A 74 6.69 13.52 -7.76
C SER A 74 6.14 14.63 -6.84
N ALA A 75 5.12 14.34 -6.04
CA ALA A 75 4.57 15.30 -5.09
C ALA A 75 5.59 15.74 -4.02
N CYS A 76 6.37 14.79 -3.50
CA CYS A 76 7.41 15.08 -2.52
C CYS A 76 8.59 15.83 -3.15
N MET A 77 8.97 15.49 -4.38
CA MET A 77 10.00 16.18 -5.12
C MET A 77 9.61 17.64 -5.42
N CYS A 78 8.37 17.87 -5.86
CA CYS A 78 7.85 19.22 -6.10
C CYS A 78 7.79 20.08 -4.83
N ALA A 79 7.61 19.46 -3.65
CA ALA A 79 7.65 20.19 -2.37
C ALA A 79 9.06 20.69 -2.00
N GLY A 80 10.12 20.16 -2.61
CA GLY A 80 11.49 20.65 -2.49
C GLY A 80 12.17 20.47 -1.13
N ASN A 81 11.61 19.67 -0.23
CA ASN A 81 12.14 19.49 1.13
C ASN A 81 12.89 18.17 1.33
N GLN A 82 12.97 17.33 0.30
CA GLN A 82 13.49 15.95 0.43
C GLN A 82 14.97 15.91 0.76
N ASP A 83 15.77 16.81 0.23
CA ASP A 83 17.21 16.87 0.54
C ASP A 83 17.45 17.19 2.01
N LYS A 84 16.76 18.17 2.55
CA LYS A 84 16.83 18.54 3.98
C LYS A 84 16.40 17.41 4.90
N LEU A 85 15.32 16.70 4.51
CA LEU A 85 14.84 15.53 5.24
C LEU A 85 15.88 14.40 5.21
N LYS A 86 16.46 14.14 4.04
CA LYS A 86 17.51 13.15 3.87
C LYS A 86 18.75 13.45 4.71
N GLU A 87 19.21 14.70 4.68
CA GLU A 87 20.33 15.17 5.51
C GLU A 87 20.06 14.96 7.00
N LYS A 88 18.87 15.32 7.50
CA LYS A 88 18.45 15.06 8.87
C LYS A 88 18.50 13.57 9.23
N LEU A 89 17.95 12.71 8.39
CA LEU A 89 17.96 11.26 8.63
C LEU A 89 19.38 10.69 8.57
N VAL A 90 20.19 11.13 7.60
CA VAL A 90 21.59 10.69 7.45
C VAL A 90 22.43 11.11 8.65
N SER A 91 22.25 12.33 9.16
CA SER A 91 22.98 12.80 10.35
C SER A 91 22.68 11.98 11.60
N LYS A 92 21.47 11.41 11.71
CA LYS A 92 21.05 10.62 12.87
C LYS A 92 21.32 9.10 12.74
N LEU A 93 21.18 8.56 11.55
CA LEU A 93 21.22 7.12 11.30
C LEU A 93 22.52 6.66 10.61
N GLY A 94 23.18 7.58 9.92
CA GLY A 94 24.30 7.29 9.02
C GLY A 94 23.85 7.07 7.58
N LYS A 95 24.72 7.43 6.63
CA LYS A 95 24.46 7.37 5.18
C LYS A 95 24.03 5.99 4.69
N ASP A 96 24.65 4.95 5.24
CA ASP A 96 24.37 3.57 4.82
C ASP A 96 23.01 3.06 5.27
N LYS A 97 22.38 3.71 6.25
CA LYS A 97 21.06 3.34 6.80
C LYS A 97 19.89 4.09 6.19
N VAL A 98 20.16 5.05 5.32
CA VAL A 98 19.12 5.85 4.64
C VAL A 98 19.10 5.51 3.16
N GLY A 99 17.93 5.21 2.65
CA GLY A 99 17.67 4.94 1.24
C GLY A 99 16.60 5.88 0.69
N GLU A 100 16.30 5.70 -0.57
CA GLU A 100 15.27 6.42 -1.29
C GLU A 100 14.28 5.42 -1.88
N MET A 101 13.01 5.84 -2.01
CA MET A 101 12.01 5.01 -2.66
C MET A 101 10.92 5.88 -3.29
N PHE A 102 10.22 5.32 -4.27
CA PHE A 102 9.11 6.01 -4.91
C PHE A 102 7.82 5.76 -4.15
N CYS A 103 7.09 6.84 -3.94
CA CYS A 103 5.75 6.99 -3.40
C CYS A 103 5.41 6.14 -2.14
N LEU A 104 5.47 6.81 -0.99
CA LEU A 104 5.01 6.26 0.29
C LEU A 104 3.50 6.45 0.56
N GLY A 105 2.76 7.00 -0.40
CA GLY A 105 1.32 7.21 -0.29
C GLY A 105 0.89 8.47 0.47
N HIS A 106 1.82 9.31 0.92
CA HIS A 106 1.53 10.57 1.64
C HIS A 106 1.62 11.81 0.73
N CYS A 107 1.18 11.71 -0.53
CA CYS A 107 1.28 12.78 -1.51
C CYS A 107 0.54 14.07 -1.10
N TYR A 108 -0.52 13.94 -0.32
CA TYR A 108 -1.32 15.05 0.21
C TYR A 108 -0.59 15.89 1.28
N ASP A 109 0.34 15.28 2.03
CA ASP A 109 1.14 15.92 3.09
C ASP A 109 2.58 16.21 2.62
N ASN A 110 3.01 15.56 1.54
CA ASN A 110 4.37 15.55 0.98
C ASN A 110 5.51 15.31 1.99
N THR A 111 6.77 15.51 1.56
CA THR A 111 7.97 15.38 2.41
C THR A 111 7.96 14.10 3.26
N SER A 112 7.62 12.97 2.63
CA SER A 112 7.36 11.73 3.33
C SER A 112 8.62 10.90 3.51
N PHE A 113 8.67 10.15 4.62
CA PHE A 113 9.71 9.15 4.86
C PHE A 113 9.14 7.91 5.55
N HIS A 114 9.82 6.80 5.38
CA HIS A 114 9.54 5.55 6.07
C HIS A 114 10.61 5.26 7.10
N TYR A 115 10.23 4.85 8.29
CA TYR A 115 11.14 4.41 9.32
C TYR A 115 10.52 3.31 10.17
N ASN A 116 11.25 2.23 10.38
CA ASN A 116 10.88 1.12 11.27
C ASN A 116 9.44 0.61 11.09
N GLY A 117 9.01 0.41 9.84
CA GLY A 117 7.70 -0.14 9.50
C GLY A 117 6.55 0.88 9.44
N HIS A 118 6.82 2.17 9.66
CA HIS A 118 5.81 3.23 9.65
C HIS A 118 6.17 4.33 8.64
N ASN A 119 5.12 4.88 8.01
CA ASN A 119 5.25 6.04 7.14
C ASN A 119 4.95 7.32 7.93
N TYR A 120 5.74 8.34 7.68
CA TYR A 120 5.64 9.68 8.25
C TYR A 120 5.57 10.71 7.13
N SER A 121 5.09 11.90 7.43
CA SER A 121 4.93 12.98 6.46
C SER A 121 5.52 14.30 6.94
N GLY A 122 5.40 15.36 6.16
CA GLY A 122 6.01 16.66 6.44
C GLY A 122 5.73 17.24 7.81
N LYS A 123 4.53 17.02 8.36
CA LYS A 123 4.16 17.46 9.71
C LYS A 123 4.90 16.73 10.85
N ASP A 124 5.53 15.60 10.53
CA ASP A 124 6.25 14.79 11.52
C ASP A 124 7.76 15.10 11.53
N ILE A 125 8.25 15.98 10.63
CA ILE A 125 9.69 16.27 10.45
C ILE A 125 10.32 16.85 11.73
N ASP A 126 9.59 17.67 12.45
CA ASP A 126 10.10 18.28 13.68
C ASP A 126 10.23 17.26 14.82
N GLN A 127 9.56 16.11 14.68
CA GLN A 127 9.55 15.01 15.66
C GLN A 127 10.50 13.86 15.26
N ILE A 128 11.36 14.04 14.25
CA ILE A 128 12.29 13.00 13.78
C ILE A 128 13.11 12.41 14.92
N ASP A 129 13.57 13.21 15.85
CA ASP A 129 14.39 12.75 16.99
C ASP A 129 13.59 11.82 17.92
N GLU A 130 12.32 12.08 18.10
CA GLU A 130 11.43 11.24 18.91
C GLU A 130 11.07 9.96 18.17
N ILE A 131 10.82 10.06 16.87
CA ILE A 131 10.55 8.92 16.00
C ILE A 131 11.72 7.94 16.04
N ILE A 132 12.96 8.44 15.88
CA ILE A 132 14.15 7.59 15.88
C ILE A 132 14.38 6.94 17.25
N LYS A 133 14.04 7.62 18.34
CA LYS A 133 14.09 7.08 19.70
C LYS A 133 12.96 6.08 20.01
N GLY A 134 12.06 5.82 19.05
CA GLY A 134 10.96 4.86 19.19
C GLY A 134 9.80 5.35 20.04
N LYS A 135 9.68 6.64 20.30
CA LYS A 135 8.48 7.18 20.93
C LYS A 135 7.28 7.07 20.00
N LYS A 136 6.16 6.61 20.52
CA LYS A 136 4.88 6.62 19.78
C LYS A 136 4.47 8.07 19.56
N ILE A 137 4.56 8.52 18.32
CA ILE A 137 3.98 9.78 17.88
C ILE A 137 2.54 9.52 17.50
N ASN A 138 1.64 10.33 18.02
CA ASN A 138 0.25 10.32 17.61
C ASN A 138 0.14 11.04 16.25
N THR A 139 0.50 10.35 15.18
CA THR A 139 0.23 10.81 13.82
C THR A 139 -1.28 10.82 13.65
N LYS A 140 -1.90 11.96 13.89
CA LYS A 140 -3.30 12.16 13.50
C LYS A 140 -3.37 12.00 12.00
N ASN A 141 -3.88 10.87 11.56
CA ASN A 141 -4.23 10.66 10.17
C ASN A 141 -5.39 11.60 9.84
N ILE A 142 -5.06 12.78 9.31
CA ILE A 142 -6.06 13.79 8.93
C ILE A 142 -6.51 13.46 7.50
N ASN A 143 -6.97 12.27 7.29
CA ASN A 143 -7.73 11.95 6.10
C ASN A 143 -9.16 12.41 6.35
N SER A 144 -9.46 13.66 6.01
CA SER A 144 -10.83 14.12 5.96
C SER A 144 -11.38 13.81 4.57
N VAL A 145 -12.33 12.91 4.51
CA VAL A 145 -13.17 12.73 3.33
C VAL A 145 -14.32 13.72 3.49
N SER A 146 -14.36 14.77 2.67
CA SER A 146 -15.53 15.63 2.57
C SER A 146 -16.48 15.03 1.52
N HIS A 147 -17.76 14.92 1.85
CA HIS A 147 -18.81 14.51 0.93
C HIS A 147 -19.86 15.61 0.80
N ALA A 148 -20.62 15.58 -0.27
CA ALA A 148 -21.80 16.42 -0.43
C ALA A 148 -22.78 16.17 0.73
N THR A 149 -23.65 17.12 1.01
CA THR A 149 -24.61 17.13 2.14
C THR A 149 -25.45 15.84 2.22
N LYS A 150 -25.60 15.12 1.11
CA LYS A 150 -26.19 13.78 1.03
C LYS A 150 -25.20 12.86 0.32
N SER A 151 -24.65 11.90 1.04
CA SER A 151 -23.77 10.88 0.47
C SER A 151 -24.63 9.74 -0.07
N ILE A 152 -24.59 9.55 -1.41
CA ILE A 152 -25.37 8.49 -2.08
C ILE A 152 -24.74 7.12 -1.84
N LEU A 153 -23.39 7.06 -1.75
CA LEU A 153 -22.65 5.79 -1.64
C LEU A 153 -22.28 5.42 -0.20
N MET A 154 -22.45 6.35 0.73
CA MET A 154 -22.13 6.16 2.16
C MET A 154 -23.36 6.36 3.04
N ASP A 155 -24.55 6.21 2.47
CA ASP A 155 -25.79 6.25 3.20
C ASP A 155 -25.86 5.08 4.20
N GLU A 156 -26.43 5.32 5.37
CA GLU A 156 -26.54 4.32 6.43
C GLU A 156 -27.26 3.05 5.96
N ASP A 157 -28.14 3.19 4.97
CA ASP A 157 -28.91 2.08 4.39
C ASP A 157 -28.07 1.01 3.63
N LEU A 158 -26.77 1.26 3.40
CA LEU A 158 -25.86 0.29 2.77
C LEU A 158 -24.68 -0.11 3.67
N SER A 159 -24.73 0.23 4.95
CA SER A 159 -23.65 0.01 5.90
C SER A 159 -23.53 -1.43 6.38
N THR A 160 -24.57 -2.25 6.24
CA THR A 160 -24.61 -3.65 6.66
C THR A 160 -24.74 -4.63 5.50
N ILE A 161 -24.29 -5.87 5.70
CA ILE A 161 -24.46 -6.94 4.71
C ILE A 161 -25.93 -7.28 4.49
N GLU A 162 -26.74 -7.18 5.52
CA GLU A 162 -28.19 -7.43 5.45
C GLU A 162 -28.87 -6.41 4.54
N GLN A 163 -28.60 -5.13 4.74
CA GLN A 163 -29.13 -4.04 3.89
C GLN A 163 -28.73 -4.21 2.43
N PHE A 164 -27.47 -4.62 2.17
CA PHE A 164 -27.02 -4.92 0.82
C PHE A 164 -27.76 -6.13 0.20
N LYS A 165 -28.00 -7.19 0.97
CA LYS A 165 -28.80 -8.34 0.52
C LYS A 165 -30.23 -7.96 0.17
N ASP A 166 -30.86 -7.10 0.98
CA ASP A 166 -32.21 -6.63 0.75
C ASP A 166 -32.28 -5.77 -0.52
N LEU A 167 -31.33 -4.86 -0.71
CA LEU A 167 -31.22 -4.06 -1.93
C LEU A 167 -31.02 -4.96 -3.16
N LEU A 168 -30.10 -5.93 -3.09
CA LEU A 168 -29.85 -6.88 -4.18
C LEU A 168 -31.10 -7.69 -4.49
N SER A 169 -31.84 -8.14 -3.47
CA SER A 169 -33.08 -8.89 -3.64
C SER A 169 -34.17 -8.05 -4.31
N GLN A 170 -34.24 -6.76 -4.04
CA GLN A 170 -35.15 -5.83 -4.71
C GLN A 170 -34.76 -5.64 -6.19
N ILE A 171 -33.48 -5.46 -6.48
CA ILE A 171 -32.99 -5.29 -7.84
C ILE A 171 -33.26 -6.55 -8.69
N LEU A 172 -33.03 -7.74 -8.12
CA LEU A 172 -33.26 -9.01 -8.80
C LEU A 172 -34.73 -9.29 -9.12
N LYS A 173 -35.66 -8.61 -8.46
CA LYS A 173 -37.12 -8.69 -8.77
C LYS A 173 -37.53 -7.76 -9.91
N LYS A 174 -36.71 -6.78 -10.25
CA LYS A 174 -36.98 -5.84 -11.34
C LYS A 174 -36.66 -6.45 -12.70
N ASP A 175 -37.28 -5.92 -13.76
CA ASP A 175 -36.90 -6.27 -15.11
C ASP A 175 -35.44 -5.80 -15.39
N LYS A 176 -34.67 -6.66 -16.02
CA LYS A 176 -33.29 -6.35 -16.43
C LYS A 176 -33.18 -5.09 -17.29
N LYS A 177 -34.19 -4.85 -18.14
CA LYS A 177 -34.24 -3.64 -18.98
C LYS A 177 -34.38 -2.37 -18.14
N GLU A 178 -35.20 -2.39 -17.11
CA GLU A 178 -35.39 -1.25 -16.20
C GLU A 178 -34.09 -0.95 -15.44
N THR A 179 -33.40 -1.98 -14.95
CA THR A 179 -32.11 -1.83 -14.28
C THR A 179 -31.05 -1.25 -15.21
N LEU A 180 -30.96 -1.74 -16.45
CA LEU A 180 -30.03 -1.22 -17.46
C LEU A 180 -30.34 0.23 -17.82
N GLN A 181 -31.61 0.57 -17.95
CA GLN A 181 -32.04 1.94 -18.23
C GLN A 181 -31.62 2.88 -17.09
N THR A 182 -31.86 2.49 -15.84
CA THR A 182 -31.42 3.26 -14.66
C THR A 182 -29.90 3.53 -14.67
N ILE A 183 -29.10 2.51 -15.01
CA ILE A 183 -27.65 2.67 -15.11
C ILE A 183 -27.27 3.64 -16.25
N THR A 184 -27.93 3.52 -17.39
CA THR A 184 -27.68 4.42 -18.53
C THR A 184 -28.06 5.86 -18.21
N GLU A 185 -29.22 6.07 -17.60
CA GLU A 185 -29.67 7.40 -17.19
C GLU A 185 -28.82 8.05 -16.10
N SER A 186 -28.15 7.24 -15.27
CA SER A 186 -27.23 7.74 -14.24
C SER A 186 -25.94 8.36 -14.82
N ASN A 187 -25.65 8.17 -16.11
CA ASN A 187 -24.40 8.55 -16.76
C ASN A 187 -23.14 8.04 -16.02
N LEU A 188 -23.25 6.88 -15.36
CA LEU A 188 -22.12 6.26 -14.66
C LEU A 188 -21.09 5.80 -15.69
N CYS A 189 -19.93 6.44 -15.67
CA CYS A 189 -18.82 6.12 -16.55
C CYS A 189 -17.62 5.62 -15.78
N GLY A 190 -16.91 4.63 -16.33
CA GLY A 190 -15.62 4.20 -15.82
C GLY A 190 -14.59 5.32 -15.94
N ARG A 191 -13.80 5.55 -14.90
CA ARG A 191 -12.71 6.53 -14.88
C ARG A 191 -11.34 5.91 -15.13
N GLY A 192 -11.30 4.63 -15.43
CA GLY A 192 -10.09 3.93 -15.84
C GLY A 192 -9.78 4.13 -17.33
N GLY A 193 -8.60 3.71 -17.77
CA GLY A 193 -8.18 3.83 -19.17
C GLY A 193 -9.02 3.04 -20.20
N ALA A 194 -9.91 2.17 -19.76
CA ALA A 194 -10.80 1.40 -20.64
C ALA A 194 -12.06 2.16 -21.10
N GLY A 195 -12.38 3.31 -20.51
CA GLY A 195 -13.44 4.19 -20.99
C GLY A 195 -14.85 3.57 -21.06
N PHE A 196 -15.26 2.83 -20.02
CA PHE A 196 -16.64 2.35 -19.92
C PHE A 196 -17.61 3.49 -19.70
#